data_6b99c510336219337aadaf6ccbb496a6
#
_entry.id   6b99c510336219337aadaf6ccbb496a6
#
_cell.length_a   1.000
_cell.length_b   1.000
_cell.length_c   1.000
_cell.angle_alpha   90.00
_cell.angle_beta   90.00
_cell.angle_gamma   90.00
#
_symmetry.space_group_name_H-M   'P 1'
#
loop_
_entity.id
_entity.type
_entity.pdbx_description
1 polymer ?
#
loop_
_entity_poly.entity_id
_entity_poly.type
_entity_poly.pdbx_seq_one_letter_code
_entity_poly.pdbx_strand_id
1 'polypeptide(L)'
;MGTSSSHSGNKDNKGLLPSDYNGQQSKPEVSWQATKTGFSKYINGHGGGVAKTARNYVKAAGGTAGLIKSSKSGIRGAVNIGRLFSDIQQQGYQKTFDDLGIEYQGKSVKEICSGLVNYISASADSKEDSVARIAAVNAMSKMYEYMENNNLELQSLDKVDNVLMEQVLSTYVECYIWGRILNDLQYCLEKYSDDIDRTMKVEQEMKDYVSSKVRTTFQIKEIRDKIFGHHSIEDGIEALYEKCYSVLEEM
;
A
#
# COMPACT_ATOMS: atom_id res chain seq x y z
N MET A 1 6.59 -42.18 20.17
CA MET A 1 5.57 -42.22 19.10
C MET A 1 4.60 -41.09 19.36
N GLY A 2 4.78 -39.96 18.69
CA GLY A 2 3.90 -38.80 18.81
C GLY A 2 2.86 -38.87 17.69
N THR A 3 1.61 -39.13 18.05
CA THR A 3 0.48 -39.04 17.11
C THR A 3 0.14 -37.57 16.90
N SER A 4 0.66 -37.00 15.82
CA SER A 4 0.17 -35.74 15.30
C SER A 4 -1.23 -35.97 14.73
N SER A 5 -2.27 -35.73 15.52
CA SER A 5 -3.63 -35.62 14.99
C SER A 5 -3.72 -34.31 14.20
N SER A 6 -3.64 -34.40 12.87
CA SER A 6 -3.99 -33.29 12.02
C SER A 6 -5.45 -32.91 12.32
N HIS A 7 -5.66 -31.74 12.89
CA HIS A 7 -6.98 -31.18 13.09
C HIS A 7 -7.59 -30.94 11.71
N SER A 8 -8.39 -31.86 11.23
CA SER A 8 -9.22 -31.65 10.06
C SER A 8 -10.24 -30.59 10.46
N GLY A 9 -10.06 -29.37 9.91
CA GLY A 9 -10.99 -28.28 10.17
C GLY A 9 -12.42 -28.70 9.89
N ASN A 10 -13.35 -28.13 10.65
CA ASN A 10 -14.77 -28.42 10.63
C ASN A 10 -15.30 -28.47 9.18
N LYS A 11 -15.84 -29.65 8.80
CA LYS A 11 -16.35 -29.91 7.45
C LYS A 11 -17.59 -29.09 7.09
N ASP A 12 -18.18 -28.40 8.08
CA ASP A 12 -19.44 -27.67 7.90
C ASP A 12 -19.31 -26.23 7.42
N ASN A 13 -18.10 -25.75 7.13
CA ASN A 13 -17.84 -24.34 6.71
C ASN A 13 -18.50 -23.25 7.59
N LYS A 14 -18.93 -23.61 8.79
CA LYS A 14 -19.42 -22.65 9.77
C LYS A 14 -18.21 -22.01 10.40
N GLY A 15 -17.97 -20.75 10.05
CA GLY A 15 -16.93 -19.95 10.68
C GLY A 15 -17.11 -19.91 12.19
N LEU A 16 -16.04 -19.65 12.94
CA LEU A 16 -16.04 -19.42 14.40
C LEU A 16 -16.80 -18.14 14.81
N LEU A 17 -17.53 -17.53 13.87
CA LEU A 17 -18.33 -16.34 14.12
C LEU A 17 -19.70 -16.73 14.73
N PRO A 18 -20.23 -15.91 15.66
CA PRO A 18 -21.55 -16.12 16.25
C PRO A 18 -22.63 -16.27 15.17
N SER A 19 -23.67 -17.07 15.44
CA SER A 19 -24.76 -17.39 14.50
C SER A 19 -25.61 -16.18 14.08
N ASP A 20 -25.50 -15.08 14.80
CA ASP A 20 -26.14 -13.78 14.56
C ASP A 20 -25.26 -12.79 13.76
N TYR A 21 -24.04 -13.19 13.38
CA TYR A 21 -23.22 -12.42 12.46
C TYR A 21 -23.74 -12.54 11.02
N ASN A 22 -24.77 -11.77 10.72
CA ASN A 22 -25.36 -11.62 9.38
C ASN A 22 -24.50 -10.78 8.44
N GLY A 23 -23.18 -10.99 8.45
CA GLY A 23 -22.34 -10.49 7.39
C GLY A 23 -22.64 -11.28 6.11
N GLN A 24 -23.49 -10.77 5.25
CA GLN A 24 -23.56 -11.17 3.85
C GLN A 24 -22.22 -10.82 3.19
N GLN A 25 -21.18 -11.55 3.55
CA GLN A 25 -20.00 -11.62 2.71
C GLN A 25 -20.38 -12.54 1.55
N SER A 26 -20.68 -11.96 0.41
CA SER A 26 -20.70 -12.70 -0.85
C SER A 26 -19.41 -13.54 -0.89
N LYS A 27 -19.56 -14.85 -1.13
CA LYS A 27 -18.39 -15.73 -1.24
C LYS A 27 -17.45 -15.10 -2.28
N PRO A 28 -16.16 -14.93 -1.96
CA PRO A 28 -15.25 -14.32 -2.92
C PRO A 28 -15.26 -15.16 -4.20
N GLU A 29 -15.26 -14.50 -5.35
CA GLU A 29 -15.29 -15.13 -6.67
C GLU A 29 -14.12 -16.11 -6.86
N VAL A 30 -12.98 -15.81 -6.24
CA VAL A 30 -11.79 -16.66 -6.22
C VAL A 30 -11.40 -16.94 -4.77
N SER A 31 -11.13 -18.21 -4.45
CA SER A 31 -10.69 -18.57 -3.10
C SER A 31 -9.22 -18.23 -2.87
N TRP A 32 -8.84 -17.96 -1.61
CA TRP A 32 -7.43 -17.82 -1.22
C TRP A 32 -6.58 -19.02 -1.57
N GLN A 33 -7.14 -20.25 -1.48
CA GLN A 33 -6.45 -21.45 -1.87
C GLN A 33 -6.14 -21.48 -3.37
N ALA A 34 -7.10 -21.10 -4.22
CA ALA A 34 -6.89 -21.03 -5.66
C ALA A 34 -5.84 -19.96 -6.03
N THR A 35 -5.88 -18.80 -5.35
CA THR A 35 -4.90 -17.71 -5.52
C THR A 35 -3.48 -18.18 -5.17
N LYS A 36 -3.29 -18.76 -3.99
CA LYS A 36 -1.99 -19.29 -3.54
C LYS A 36 -1.47 -20.42 -4.44
N THR A 37 -2.35 -21.32 -4.85
CA THR A 37 -1.96 -22.40 -5.80
C THR A 37 -1.56 -21.83 -7.16
N GLY A 38 -2.31 -20.84 -7.68
CA GLY A 38 -1.99 -20.16 -8.93
C GLY A 38 -0.65 -19.43 -8.87
N PHE A 39 -0.39 -18.74 -7.78
CA PHE A 39 0.87 -18.05 -7.56
C PHE A 39 2.06 -19.02 -7.44
N SER A 40 1.89 -20.12 -6.70
CA SER A 40 2.92 -21.18 -6.62
C SER A 40 3.25 -21.79 -7.99
N LYS A 41 2.23 -22.02 -8.84
CA LYS A 41 2.45 -22.46 -10.21
C LYS A 41 3.23 -21.45 -11.04
N TYR A 42 2.97 -20.15 -10.84
CA TYR A 42 3.69 -19.09 -11.52
C TYR A 42 5.16 -19.03 -11.08
N ILE A 43 5.43 -19.10 -9.77
CA ILE A 43 6.79 -19.17 -9.23
C ILE A 43 7.56 -20.35 -9.83
N ASN A 44 6.95 -21.53 -9.92
CA ASN A 44 7.59 -22.75 -10.42
C ASN A 44 7.56 -22.90 -11.95
N GLY A 45 7.07 -21.92 -12.70
CA GLY A 45 7.08 -21.95 -14.17
C GLY A 45 6.02 -22.84 -14.81
N HIS A 46 5.04 -23.26 -14.05
CA HIS A 46 3.96 -24.16 -14.51
C HIS A 46 2.72 -23.39 -15.01
N GLY A 47 2.90 -22.16 -15.47
CA GLY A 47 1.86 -21.28 -16.00
C GLY A 47 1.37 -20.25 -15.00
N GLY A 48 0.51 -19.36 -15.48
CA GLY A 48 0.10 -18.17 -14.73
C GLY A 48 0.87 -16.93 -15.19
N GLY A 49 0.89 -15.91 -14.38
CA GLY A 49 1.59 -14.65 -14.64
C GLY A 49 1.20 -13.57 -13.65
N VAL A 50 1.91 -12.47 -13.68
CA VAL A 50 1.76 -11.34 -12.80
C VAL A 50 0.31 -10.81 -12.77
N ALA A 51 -0.26 -10.49 -13.93
CA ALA A 51 -1.62 -9.94 -14.04
C ALA A 51 -2.67 -10.89 -13.46
N LYS A 52 -2.58 -12.20 -13.77
CA LYS A 52 -3.50 -13.20 -13.22
C LYS A 52 -3.36 -13.33 -11.71
N THR A 53 -2.15 -13.25 -11.18
CA THR A 53 -1.90 -13.33 -9.74
C THR A 53 -2.49 -12.11 -9.03
N ALA A 54 -2.26 -10.90 -9.55
CA ALA A 54 -2.80 -9.66 -9.01
C ALA A 54 -4.34 -9.67 -9.02
N ARG A 55 -4.96 -10.03 -10.13
CA ARG A 55 -6.41 -10.17 -10.24
C ARG A 55 -6.99 -11.16 -9.23
N ASN A 56 -6.41 -12.36 -9.16
CA ASN A 56 -6.88 -13.38 -8.23
C ASN A 56 -6.72 -12.93 -6.77
N TYR A 57 -5.64 -12.20 -6.45
CA TYR A 57 -5.44 -11.61 -5.14
C TYR A 57 -6.58 -10.65 -4.78
N VAL A 58 -6.89 -9.69 -5.66
CA VAL A 58 -7.97 -8.72 -5.43
C VAL A 58 -9.30 -9.44 -5.23
N LYS A 59 -9.64 -10.39 -6.10
CA LYS A 59 -10.89 -11.18 -6.01
C LYS A 59 -10.96 -12.03 -4.74
N ALA A 60 -9.85 -12.64 -4.31
CA ALA A 60 -9.79 -13.41 -3.06
C ALA A 60 -9.93 -12.55 -1.80
N ALA A 61 -9.49 -11.30 -1.87
CA ALA A 61 -9.62 -10.32 -0.79
C ALA A 61 -11.03 -9.68 -0.71
N GLY A 62 -11.98 -10.12 -1.53
CA GLY A 62 -13.35 -9.61 -1.57
C GLY A 62 -13.57 -8.51 -2.61
N GLY A 63 -12.74 -8.48 -3.65
CA GLY A 63 -12.76 -7.49 -4.71
C GLY A 63 -12.23 -6.13 -4.27
N THR A 64 -12.35 -5.15 -5.15
CA THR A 64 -11.96 -3.76 -4.87
C THR A 64 -12.59 -3.24 -3.57
N ALA A 65 -13.90 -3.44 -3.36
CA ALA A 65 -14.59 -2.99 -2.16
C ALA A 65 -14.06 -3.64 -0.86
N GLY A 66 -13.72 -4.94 -0.90
CA GLY A 66 -13.12 -5.65 0.23
C GLY A 66 -11.74 -5.11 0.60
N LEU A 67 -10.92 -4.81 -0.42
CA LEU A 67 -9.60 -4.21 -0.22
C LEU A 67 -9.68 -2.79 0.32
N ILE A 68 -10.56 -1.93 -0.19
CA ILE A 68 -10.78 -0.59 0.36
C ILE A 68 -11.17 -0.66 1.84
N LYS A 69 -12.14 -1.50 2.18
CA LYS A 69 -12.60 -1.68 3.56
C LYS A 69 -11.47 -2.14 4.50
N SER A 70 -10.51 -2.90 4.01
CA SER A 70 -9.37 -3.44 4.78
C SER A 70 -8.08 -2.62 4.63
N SER A 71 -8.07 -1.52 3.87
CA SER A 71 -6.91 -0.64 3.65
C SER A 71 -6.94 0.64 4.48
N LYS A 72 -7.54 0.61 5.67
CA LYS A 72 -7.78 1.81 6.47
C LYS A 72 -6.50 2.54 6.88
N SER A 73 -5.46 1.81 7.28
CA SER A 73 -4.18 2.42 7.69
C SER A 73 -3.40 2.93 6.49
N GLY A 74 -3.47 2.22 5.35
CA GLY A 74 -2.88 2.69 4.10
C GLY A 74 -3.53 3.96 3.57
N ILE A 75 -4.86 4.01 3.53
CA ILE A 75 -5.61 5.20 3.12
C ILE A 75 -5.31 6.37 4.06
N ARG A 76 -5.36 6.15 5.37
CA ARG A 76 -5.05 7.18 6.38
C ARG A 76 -3.64 7.75 6.21
N GLY A 77 -2.62 6.91 6.00
CA GLY A 77 -1.26 7.37 5.78
C GLY A 77 -1.12 8.20 4.51
N ALA A 78 -1.77 7.81 3.41
CA ALA A 78 -1.79 8.60 2.17
C ALA A 78 -2.52 9.94 2.37
N VAL A 79 -3.63 9.96 3.10
CA VAL A 79 -4.34 11.20 3.48
C VAL A 79 -3.44 12.11 4.32
N ASN A 80 -2.71 11.57 5.30
CA ASN A 80 -1.78 12.35 6.11
C ASN A 80 -0.65 12.96 5.26
N ILE A 81 -0.13 12.24 4.27
CA ILE A 81 0.83 12.81 3.30
C ILE A 81 0.18 13.94 2.51
N GLY A 82 -1.02 13.73 1.98
CA GLY A 82 -1.73 14.74 1.21
C GLY A 82 -2.00 16.01 2.01
N ARG A 83 -2.46 15.86 3.26
CA ARG A 83 -2.68 16.98 4.19
C ARG A 83 -1.37 17.73 4.51
N LEU A 84 -0.29 16.98 4.81
CA LEU A 84 1.01 17.59 5.07
C LEU A 84 1.44 18.54 3.95
N PHE A 85 1.37 18.09 2.69
CA PHE A 85 1.74 18.93 1.56
C PHE A 85 0.77 20.09 1.33
N SER A 86 -0.54 19.86 1.50
CA SER A 86 -1.55 20.91 1.40
C SER A 86 -1.35 21.99 2.46
N ASP A 87 -1.09 21.61 3.69
CA ASP A 87 -0.86 22.56 4.80
C ASP A 87 0.44 23.35 4.59
N ILE A 88 1.52 22.69 4.14
CA ILE A 88 2.77 23.37 3.79
C ILE A 88 2.54 24.41 2.67
N GLN A 89 1.77 24.08 1.63
CA GLN A 89 1.46 25.01 0.55
C GLN A 89 0.61 26.20 1.00
N GLN A 90 -0.27 26.00 1.99
CA GLN A 90 -1.18 27.04 2.48
C GLN A 90 -0.56 27.96 3.53
N GLN A 91 0.20 27.43 4.45
CA GLN A 91 0.67 28.18 5.63
C GLN A 91 2.19 28.12 5.88
N GLY A 92 2.93 27.43 5.00
CA GLY A 92 4.36 27.23 5.11
C GLY A 92 4.76 26.06 6.01
N TYR A 93 5.99 25.54 5.81
CA TYR A 93 6.47 24.36 6.52
C TYR A 93 6.62 24.60 8.04
N GLN A 94 7.08 25.79 8.45
CA GLN A 94 7.31 26.08 9.86
C GLN A 94 6.02 25.94 10.67
N LYS A 95 4.97 26.67 10.25
CA LYS A 95 3.69 26.62 10.92
C LYS A 95 3.08 25.24 10.88
N THR A 96 3.18 24.54 9.75
CA THR A 96 2.70 23.16 9.61
C THR A 96 3.40 22.22 10.58
N PHE A 97 4.72 22.29 10.70
CA PHE A 97 5.47 21.44 11.62
C PHE A 97 5.20 21.76 13.08
N ASP A 98 5.04 23.04 13.42
CA ASP A 98 4.64 23.46 14.78
C ASP A 98 3.24 22.91 15.12
N ASP A 99 2.26 23.05 14.22
CA ASP A 99 0.90 22.53 14.40
C ASP A 99 0.85 21.00 14.55
N LEU A 100 1.76 20.29 13.88
CA LEU A 100 1.90 18.82 13.95
C LEU A 100 2.81 18.34 15.08
N GLY A 101 3.45 19.23 15.83
CA GLY A 101 4.39 18.89 16.89
C GLY A 101 5.69 18.23 16.37
N ILE A 102 6.09 18.56 15.13
CA ILE A 102 7.30 18.03 14.51
C ILE A 102 8.47 18.96 14.82
N GLU A 103 9.43 18.45 15.55
CA GLU A 103 10.66 19.20 15.83
C GLU A 103 11.52 19.31 14.56
N TYR A 104 11.82 20.53 14.13
CA TYR A 104 12.61 20.81 12.93
C TYR A 104 13.80 21.72 13.16
N GLN A 105 13.79 22.54 14.22
CA GLN A 105 14.86 23.49 14.50
C GLN A 105 16.17 22.77 14.80
N GLY A 106 17.20 23.09 14.03
CA GLY A 106 18.54 22.48 14.17
C GLY A 106 18.63 21.03 13.69
N LYS A 107 17.57 20.47 13.09
CA LYS A 107 17.56 19.12 12.55
C LYS A 107 17.87 19.08 11.05
N SER A 108 18.51 18.03 10.62
CA SER A 108 18.71 17.73 9.21
C SER A 108 17.40 17.30 8.54
N VAL A 109 17.30 17.48 7.23
CA VAL A 109 16.16 16.99 6.42
C VAL A 109 15.87 15.51 6.69
N LYS A 110 16.90 14.70 6.84
CA LYS A 110 16.80 13.26 7.13
C LYS A 110 16.09 12.99 8.47
N GLU A 111 16.45 13.73 9.52
CA GLU A 111 15.86 13.60 10.86
C GLU A 111 14.37 14.03 10.83
N ILE A 112 14.05 15.08 10.08
CA ILE A 112 12.68 15.55 9.90
C ILE A 112 11.86 14.52 9.14
N CYS A 113 12.36 13.98 8.03
CA CYS A 113 11.70 12.89 7.30
C CYS A 113 11.44 11.68 8.20
N SER A 114 12.38 11.35 9.09
CA SER A 114 12.21 10.26 10.06
C SER A 114 11.09 10.59 11.09
N GLY A 115 10.97 11.84 11.52
CA GLY A 115 9.89 12.31 12.39
C GLY A 115 8.52 12.25 11.69
N LEU A 116 8.46 12.63 10.42
CA LEU A 116 7.25 12.61 9.60
C LEU A 116 6.68 11.20 9.44
N VAL A 117 7.51 10.14 9.45
CA VAL A 117 7.02 8.75 9.43
C VAL A 117 6.04 8.48 10.57
N ASN A 118 6.30 9.02 11.77
CA ASN A 118 5.41 8.83 12.92
C ASN A 118 4.08 9.57 12.78
N TYR A 119 4.07 10.72 12.11
CA TYR A 119 2.85 11.44 11.77
C TYR A 119 2.03 10.71 10.68
N ILE A 120 2.69 10.21 9.64
CA ILE A 120 2.04 9.53 8.52
C ILE A 120 1.46 8.19 8.96
N SER A 121 2.21 7.42 9.75
CA SER A 121 1.82 6.09 10.21
C SER A 121 2.08 5.97 11.71
N ALA A 122 1.01 5.82 12.47
CA ALA A 122 1.06 5.54 13.91
C ALA A 122 1.79 4.22 14.22
N SER A 123 1.85 3.84 15.51
CA SER A 123 2.41 2.57 15.96
C SER A 123 1.82 1.38 15.18
N ALA A 124 2.65 0.38 14.91
CA ALA A 124 2.25 -0.80 14.15
C ALA A 124 1.60 -1.83 15.09
N ASP A 125 0.28 -1.70 15.32
CA ASP A 125 -0.48 -2.58 16.18
C ASP A 125 -1.05 -3.80 15.43
N SER A 126 -1.12 -3.72 14.10
CA SER A 126 -1.57 -4.78 13.20
C SER A 126 -0.57 -5.02 12.06
N LYS A 127 -0.78 -6.13 11.33
CA LYS A 127 0.00 -6.39 10.10
C LYS A 127 -0.20 -5.30 9.06
N GLU A 128 -1.41 -4.78 8.94
CA GLU A 128 -1.74 -3.70 8.00
C GLU A 128 -1.03 -2.40 8.39
N ASP A 129 -0.99 -2.08 9.69
CA ASP A 129 -0.25 -0.91 10.19
C ASP A 129 1.24 -1.03 9.92
N SER A 130 1.81 -2.24 10.06
CA SER A 130 3.22 -2.50 9.74
C SER A 130 3.52 -2.24 8.27
N VAL A 131 2.64 -2.66 7.36
CA VAL A 131 2.77 -2.39 5.91
C VAL A 131 2.66 -0.89 5.64
N ALA A 132 1.69 -0.19 6.25
CA ALA A 132 1.53 1.25 6.12
C ALA A 132 2.77 2.01 6.62
N ARG A 133 3.37 1.55 7.72
CA ARG A 133 4.60 2.16 8.26
C ARG A 133 5.81 1.96 7.33
N ILE A 134 5.99 0.78 6.77
CA ILE A 134 7.05 0.53 5.78
C ILE A 134 6.84 1.43 4.55
N ALA A 135 5.61 1.58 4.08
CA ALA A 135 5.27 2.48 2.98
C ALA A 135 5.60 3.95 3.33
N ALA A 136 5.32 4.40 4.57
CA ALA A 136 5.67 5.73 5.04
C ALA A 136 7.19 5.97 5.06
N VAL A 137 7.97 4.99 5.51
CA VAL A 137 9.44 5.07 5.47
C VAL A 137 9.95 5.23 4.03
N ASN A 138 9.44 4.43 3.09
CA ASN A 138 9.85 4.53 1.68
C ASN A 138 9.44 5.87 1.05
N ALA A 139 8.24 6.37 1.35
CA ALA A 139 7.77 7.67 0.87
C ALA A 139 8.63 8.83 1.40
N MET A 140 8.99 8.79 2.68
CA MET A 140 9.87 9.82 3.27
C MET A 140 11.31 9.71 2.78
N SER A 141 11.80 8.51 2.51
CA SER A 141 13.10 8.31 1.84
C SER A 141 13.09 8.92 0.44
N LYS A 142 11.97 8.78 -0.29
CA LYS A 142 11.81 9.40 -1.62
C LYS A 142 11.79 10.93 -1.56
N MET A 143 11.13 11.49 -0.56
CA MET A 143 11.15 12.94 -0.30
C MET A 143 12.58 13.42 0.00
N TYR A 144 13.29 12.72 0.88
CA TYR A 144 14.69 13.03 1.20
C TYR A 144 15.60 12.99 -0.05
N GLU A 145 15.53 11.90 -0.83
CA GLU A 145 16.28 11.75 -2.08
C GLU A 145 16.00 12.90 -3.08
N TYR A 146 14.74 13.29 -3.22
CA TYR A 146 14.36 14.40 -4.10
C TYR A 146 15.00 15.72 -3.64
N MET A 147 14.92 16.01 -2.34
CA MET A 147 15.50 17.23 -1.78
C MET A 147 17.02 17.23 -1.92
N GLU A 148 17.70 16.11 -1.63
CA GLU A 148 19.14 15.97 -1.74
C GLU A 148 19.62 16.13 -3.19
N ASN A 149 19.00 15.42 -4.13
CA ASN A 149 19.37 15.46 -5.56
C ASN A 149 19.17 16.85 -6.20
N ASN A 150 18.27 17.65 -5.66
CA ASN A 150 18.00 19.00 -6.15
C ASN A 150 18.67 20.09 -5.29
N ASN A 151 19.52 19.72 -4.32
CA ASN A 151 20.16 20.62 -3.36
C ASN A 151 19.14 21.56 -2.67
N LEU A 152 18.00 21.02 -2.28
CA LEU A 152 16.93 21.75 -1.62
C LEU A 152 17.12 21.74 -0.11
N GLU A 153 17.03 22.91 0.48
CA GLU A 153 16.95 23.08 1.93
C GLU A 153 15.49 23.01 2.41
N LEU A 154 15.30 22.96 3.72
CA LEU A 154 13.97 22.86 4.33
C LEU A 154 13.02 24.00 3.91
N GLN A 155 13.56 25.20 3.75
CA GLN A 155 12.79 26.37 3.29
C GLN A 155 12.22 26.21 1.88
N SER A 156 12.81 25.33 1.08
CA SER A 156 12.32 25.03 -0.27
C SER A 156 10.96 24.31 -0.26
N LEU A 157 10.58 23.72 0.88
CA LEU A 157 9.27 23.10 1.05
C LEU A 157 8.12 24.09 0.91
N ASP A 158 8.31 25.36 1.23
CA ASP A 158 7.29 26.42 1.03
C ASP A 158 6.95 26.65 -0.45
N LYS A 159 7.79 26.19 -1.37
CA LYS A 159 7.62 26.32 -2.81
C LYS A 159 7.44 24.96 -3.50
N VAL A 160 7.11 23.94 -2.70
CA VAL A 160 6.90 22.59 -3.21
C VAL A 160 5.75 22.59 -4.20
N ASP A 161 6.02 22.04 -5.38
CA ASP A 161 5.03 21.82 -6.42
C ASP A 161 4.32 20.46 -6.25
N ASN A 162 3.28 20.28 -7.05
CA ASN A 162 2.53 19.04 -7.06
C ASN A 162 3.36 17.83 -7.55
N VAL A 163 4.54 18.06 -8.14
CA VAL A 163 5.42 16.99 -8.66
C VAL A 163 6.02 16.20 -7.50
N LEU A 164 6.56 16.89 -6.48
CA LEU A 164 7.09 16.21 -5.29
C LEU A 164 5.98 15.49 -4.54
N MET A 165 4.83 16.15 -4.32
CA MET A 165 3.68 15.52 -3.68
C MET A 165 3.25 14.24 -4.41
N GLU A 166 3.15 14.28 -5.75
CA GLU A 166 2.82 13.12 -6.58
C GLU A 166 3.86 12.00 -6.41
N GLN A 167 5.15 12.31 -6.44
CA GLN A 167 6.21 11.33 -6.27
C GLN A 167 6.17 10.64 -4.90
N VAL A 168 5.94 11.41 -3.84
CA VAL A 168 5.87 10.88 -2.46
C VAL A 168 4.62 10.03 -2.28
N LEU A 169 3.45 10.53 -2.72
CA LEU A 169 2.19 9.78 -2.65
C LEU A 169 2.22 8.51 -3.49
N SER A 170 2.72 8.57 -4.75
CA SER A 170 2.79 7.37 -5.58
C SER A 170 3.70 6.33 -4.96
N THR A 171 4.87 6.73 -4.44
CA THR A 171 5.78 5.83 -3.73
C THR A 171 5.10 5.18 -2.52
N TYR A 172 4.35 5.96 -1.73
CA TYR A 172 3.60 5.42 -0.60
C TYR A 172 2.58 4.38 -1.03
N VAL A 173 1.72 4.71 -2.00
CA VAL A 173 0.65 3.82 -2.48
C VAL A 173 1.22 2.56 -3.14
N GLU A 174 2.27 2.69 -3.97
CA GLU A 174 3.00 1.57 -4.56
C GLU A 174 3.52 0.60 -3.49
N CYS A 175 4.26 1.14 -2.52
CA CYS A 175 4.85 0.35 -1.44
C CYS A 175 3.78 -0.29 -0.54
N TYR A 176 2.67 0.40 -0.29
CA TYR A 176 1.58 -0.13 0.52
C TYR A 176 0.86 -1.28 -0.19
N ILE A 177 0.42 -1.08 -1.44
CA ILE A 177 -0.30 -2.13 -2.20
C ILE A 177 0.60 -3.34 -2.41
N TRP A 178 1.86 -3.13 -2.82
CA TRP A 178 2.82 -4.21 -2.96
C TRP A 178 3.09 -4.93 -1.65
N GLY A 179 3.33 -4.19 -0.58
CA GLY A 179 3.60 -4.75 0.75
C GLY A 179 2.45 -5.61 1.26
N ARG A 180 1.20 -5.26 0.97
CA ARG A 180 0.04 -6.11 1.29
C ARG A 180 0.03 -7.40 0.50
N ILE A 181 0.21 -7.34 -0.82
CA ILE A 181 0.29 -8.52 -1.68
C ILE A 181 1.41 -9.45 -1.20
N LEU A 182 2.60 -8.88 -0.97
CA LEU A 182 3.75 -9.63 -0.49
C LEU A 182 3.47 -10.31 0.85
N ASN A 183 2.95 -9.58 1.83
CA ASN A 183 2.66 -10.13 3.17
C ASN A 183 1.65 -11.30 3.12
N ASP A 184 0.64 -11.23 2.26
CA ASP A 184 -0.39 -12.27 2.14
C ASP A 184 0.06 -13.49 1.32
N LEU A 185 1.04 -13.30 0.40
CA LEU A 185 1.56 -14.34 -0.50
C LEU A 185 2.98 -14.80 -0.16
N GLN A 186 3.65 -14.18 0.83
CA GLN A 186 5.04 -14.45 1.22
C GLN A 186 5.28 -15.95 1.48
N TYR A 187 4.36 -16.62 2.16
CA TYR A 187 4.46 -18.05 2.41
C TYR A 187 4.61 -18.89 1.13
N CYS A 188 4.02 -18.45 0.00
CA CYS A 188 4.19 -19.13 -1.28
C CYS A 188 5.59 -18.92 -1.86
N LEU A 189 6.16 -17.73 -1.68
CA LEU A 189 7.55 -17.44 -2.08
C LEU A 189 8.52 -18.30 -1.28
N GLU A 190 8.34 -18.39 0.03
CA GLU A 190 9.23 -19.16 0.91
C GLU A 190 9.12 -20.68 0.74
N LYS A 191 7.90 -21.20 0.59
CA LYS A 191 7.66 -22.63 0.58
C LYS A 191 7.91 -23.31 -0.78
N TYR A 192 7.65 -22.59 -1.88
CA TYR A 192 7.65 -23.19 -3.21
C TYR A 192 8.80 -22.70 -4.10
N SER A 193 9.83 -22.14 -3.48
CA SER A 193 11.00 -21.62 -4.14
C SER A 193 12.18 -22.58 -3.95
N ASP A 194 12.28 -23.57 -4.83
CA ASP A 194 13.50 -24.37 -4.98
C ASP A 194 14.59 -23.58 -5.74
N ASP A 195 14.22 -22.49 -6.38
CA ASP A 195 15.08 -21.60 -7.17
C ASP A 195 14.95 -20.15 -6.66
N ILE A 196 15.97 -19.69 -5.93
CA ILE A 196 16.02 -18.36 -5.32
C ILE A 196 16.02 -17.27 -6.40
N ASP A 197 16.79 -17.43 -7.47
CA ASP A 197 16.89 -16.43 -8.54
C ASP A 197 15.55 -16.22 -9.22
N ARG A 198 14.84 -17.31 -9.46
CA ARG A 198 13.49 -17.26 -10.03
C ARG A 198 12.49 -16.58 -9.08
N THR A 199 12.59 -16.88 -7.80
CA THR A 199 11.70 -16.24 -6.78
C THR A 199 11.92 -14.75 -6.73
N MET A 200 13.17 -14.30 -6.65
CA MET A 200 13.51 -12.89 -6.68
C MET A 200 13.02 -12.20 -7.96
N LYS A 201 13.13 -12.88 -9.11
CA LYS A 201 12.62 -12.38 -10.39
C LYS A 201 11.11 -12.22 -10.37
N VAL A 202 10.36 -13.21 -9.89
CA VAL A 202 8.90 -13.16 -9.79
C VAL A 202 8.44 -12.08 -8.82
N GLU A 203 9.13 -11.93 -7.68
CA GLU A 203 8.88 -10.86 -6.72
C GLU A 203 9.07 -9.49 -7.36
N GLN A 204 10.17 -9.29 -8.08
CA GLN A 204 10.44 -8.04 -8.79
C GLN A 204 9.41 -7.77 -9.89
N GLU A 205 9.06 -8.76 -10.69
CA GLU A 205 8.02 -8.64 -11.73
C GLU A 205 6.67 -8.23 -11.14
N MET A 206 6.28 -8.78 -9.99
CA MET A 206 5.04 -8.41 -9.29
C MET A 206 5.10 -6.98 -8.77
N LYS A 207 6.23 -6.59 -8.17
CA LYS A 207 6.46 -5.23 -7.67
C LYS A 207 6.38 -4.21 -8.80
N ASP A 208 7.09 -4.46 -9.91
CA ASP A 208 7.11 -3.57 -11.07
C ASP A 208 5.73 -3.43 -11.71
N TYR A 209 4.97 -4.52 -11.75
CA TYR A 209 3.61 -4.51 -12.24
C TYR A 209 2.70 -3.63 -11.38
N VAL A 210 2.72 -3.78 -10.06
CA VAL A 210 1.95 -2.94 -9.14
C VAL A 210 2.36 -1.47 -9.27
N SER A 211 3.65 -1.19 -9.24
CA SER A 211 4.19 0.17 -9.40
C SER A 211 3.73 0.82 -10.71
N SER A 212 3.82 0.08 -11.82
CA SER A 212 3.35 0.57 -13.12
C SER A 212 1.85 0.92 -13.09
N LYS A 213 1.01 0.09 -12.46
CA LYS A 213 -0.43 0.34 -12.38
C LYS A 213 -0.75 1.56 -11.51
N VAL A 214 -0.10 1.70 -10.37
CA VAL A 214 -0.26 2.87 -9.50
C VAL A 214 0.13 4.15 -10.24
N ARG A 215 1.32 4.20 -10.87
CA ARG A 215 1.78 5.36 -11.64
C ARG A 215 0.82 5.72 -12.77
N THR A 216 0.35 4.73 -13.53
CA THR A 216 -0.63 4.96 -14.60
C THR A 216 -1.93 5.52 -14.03
N THR A 217 -2.37 5.08 -12.85
CA THR A 217 -3.58 5.60 -12.20
C THR A 217 -3.40 7.06 -11.79
N PHE A 218 -2.23 7.46 -11.29
CA PHE A 218 -1.92 8.87 -11.00
C PHE A 218 -1.97 9.78 -12.25
N GLN A 219 -1.76 9.25 -13.44
CA GLN A 219 -1.85 10.04 -14.68
C GLN A 219 -3.29 10.26 -15.17
N ILE A 220 -4.29 9.60 -14.55
CA ILE A 220 -5.70 9.81 -14.89
C ILE A 220 -6.12 11.19 -14.40
N LYS A 221 -6.58 12.04 -15.34
CA LYS A 221 -6.93 13.44 -15.06
C LYS A 221 -7.93 13.57 -13.90
N GLU A 222 -8.98 12.76 -13.88
CA GLU A 222 -10.00 12.79 -12.84
C GLU A 222 -9.45 12.49 -11.43
N ILE A 223 -8.46 11.60 -11.33
CA ILE A 223 -7.78 11.29 -10.06
C ILE A 223 -6.89 12.47 -9.65
N ARG A 224 -6.13 13.03 -10.59
CA ARG A 224 -5.29 14.20 -10.33
C ARG A 224 -6.10 15.41 -9.88
N ASP A 225 -7.20 15.68 -10.58
CA ASP A 225 -8.10 16.80 -10.25
C ASP A 225 -8.73 16.64 -8.86
N LYS A 226 -9.01 15.41 -8.43
CA LYS A 226 -9.49 15.13 -7.05
C LYS A 226 -8.40 15.31 -5.98
N ILE A 227 -7.16 14.91 -6.26
CA ILE A 227 -6.05 14.99 -5.29
C ILE A 227 -5.50 16.42 -5.19
N PHE A 228 -5.30 17.09 -6.33
CA PHE A 228 -4.61 18.39 -6.42
C PHE A 228 -5.58 19.57 -6.62
N GLY A 229 -6.87 19.31 -6.78
CA GLY A 229 -7.92 20.33 -6.95
C GLY A 229 -8.47 20.81 -5.59
N HIS A 230 -9.57 21.58 -5.66
CA HIS A 230 -10.26 22.12 -4.46
C HIS A 230 -11.21 21.10 -3.81
N HIS A 231 -10.97 19.80 -4.00
CA HIS A 231 -11.76 18.72 -3.38
C HIS A 231 -11.14 18.28 -2.05
N SER A 232 -11.86 17.45 -1.31
CA SER A 232 -11.32 16.80 -0.13
C SER A 232 -10.17 15.86 -0.50
N ILE A 233 -9.04 15.99 0.17
CA ILE A 233 -7.89 15.08 0.04
C ILE A 233 -8.32 13.64 0.29
N GLU A 234 -9.21 13.41 1.25
CA GLU A 234 -9.75 12.11 1.60
C GLU A 234 -10.44 11.46 0.40
N ASP A 235 -11.37 12.18 -0.24
CA ASP A 235 -12.13 11.69 -1.40
C ASP A 235 -11.18 11.39 -2.58
N GLY A 236 -10.16 12.21 -2.76
CA GLY A 236 -9.14 12.02 -3.78
C GLY A 236 -8.31 10.75 -3.55
N ILE A 237 -7.89 10.52 -2.32
CA ILE A 237 -7.10 9.34 -1.93
C ILE A 237 -7.96 8.07 -1.99
N GLU A 238 -9.21 8.10 -1.52
CA GLU A 238 -10.10 6.94 -1.64
C GLU A 238 -10.33 6.57 -3.11
N ALA A 239 -10.61 7.55 -3.98
CA ALA A 239 -10.77 7.33 -5.41
C ALA A 239 -9.50 6.77 -6.07
N LEU A 240 -8.31 7.21 -5.62
CA LEU A 240 -7.04 6.67 -6.07
C LEU A 240 -6.88 5.18 -5.73
N TYR A 241 -7.13 4.81 -4.47
CA TYR A 241 -7.05 3.41 -4.03
C TYR A 241 -8.09 2.54 -4.74
N GLU A 242 -9.32 3.02 -4.86
CA GLU A 242 -10.39 2.33 -5.59
C GLU A 242 -9.97 2.05 -7.03
N LYS A 243 -9.45 3.06 -7.73
CA LYS A 243 -9.01 2.90 -9.11
C LYS A 243 -7.79 1.97 -9.23
N CYS A 244 -6.82 2.06 -8.32
CA CYS A 244 -5.68 1.14 -8.30
C CYS A 244 -6.12 -0.32 -8.15
N TYR A 245 -7.00 -0.61 -7.20
CA TYR A 245 -7.50 -1.98 -7.00
C TYR A 245 -8.40 -2.45 -8.15
N SER A 246 -9.28 -1.59 -8.70
CA SER A 246 -10.10 -1.90 -9.86
C SER A 246 -9.25 -2.28 -11.09
N VAL A 247 -8.19 -1.53 -11.38
CA VAL A 247 -7.28 -1.83 -12.49
C VAL A 247 -6.55 -3.18 -12.28
N LEU A 248 -6.21 -3.54 -11.04
CA LEU A 248 -5.63 -4.85 -10.73
C LEU A 248 -6.67 -5.98 -10.83
N GLU A 249 -7.95 -5.71 -10.63
CA GLU A 249 -9.05 -6.68 -10.67
C GLU A 249 -9.52 -7.00 -12.09
N GLU A 250 -9.56 -6.00 -12.97
CA GLU A 250 -10.16 -6.10 -14.31
C GLU A 250 -9.28 -6.84 -15.34
N MET A 251 -7.98 -6.95 -15.11
CA MET A 251 -7.00 -7.54 -16.03
C MET A 251 -6.78 -9.02 -15.78
#